data_45761e4225ed20b935542741c32f595e
#
_entry.id   45761e4225ed20b935542741c32f595e
#
_cell.length_a   1.000
_cell.length_b   1.000
_cell.length_c   1.000
_cell.angle_alpha   90.00
_cell.angle_beta   90.00
_cell.angle_gamma   90.00
#
_symmetry.space_group_name_H-M   'P 1'
#
loop_
_entity.id
_entity.type
_entity.pdbx_description
1 polymer ?
#
loop_
_entity_poly.entity_id
_entity_poly.type
_entity_poly.pdbx_seq_one_letter_code
_entity_poly.pdbx_strand_id
1 'polypeptide(L)'
;MRNGRNFPTFITGIALSGLLLSFGCNPKTPTTATDTAATQPSQVTAVRPSQTTEGRVELKTGQVQPKRVEGGKYPAAKPNLRERFNDEKPVFVPKGPERGKMEPGNKAWTPRPAPKPQGGSSQEPVIFHQITDIKDATPSASQLVPEPSVAENGQTVMTTGNFWMSLSKDGGATFTSINPTTIFPQDYGGFCCDQVLTYVPRHDLFVWLLQYRTSAGKNAIRIAVQTTPVVRSSNGTAWTYWDFTNDIFAASGTLDYNDMSFGNKFLYWSSSVGGGANRYVIRIPLQELAAMGAVNFGFTASTQAFWSHVSQNGTNGVYWAGHVDNSTLRVYSMMDADGFYSWRSVPINSWPNNTMSSIAANGTDWLQDASWKTYVRAAAVRGNTVYFAWNASKGGNFPQPHVQIAQINTGTWTLQSQMQIWNPGFAFAYPYFETNSEKGDLGMIVAFGGGSFNASSGVGVWGDFVIYYPRLSDVSQNIYGHYHTARRSGSNGMQWVAAGYTHKADSSVLPYYIRFSH
;
A
#
# COMPACT_ATOMS: atom_id res chain seq x y z
N MET A 1 -39.65 52.63 11.47
CA MET A 1 -40.56 51.96 12.42
C MET A 1 -39.78 50.78 12.98
N ARG A 2 -39.07 50.95 14.12
CA ARG A 2 -39.40 50.65 15.50
C ARG A 2 -40.06 49.27 15.68
N ASN A 3 -39.35 48.29 16.25
CA ASN A 3 -39.19 47.85 17.65
C ASN A 3 -38.37 46.55 17.63
N GLY A 4 -37.38 46.22 18.35
CA GLY A 4 -36.92 46.53 19.72
C GLY A 4 -37.53 45.60 20.78
N ARG A 5 -36.71 44.65 21.31
CA ARG A 5 -36.79 44.06 22.69
C ARG A 5 -35.81 42.89 22.76
N ASN A 6 -34.73 43.05 23.46
CA ASN A 6 -34.39 42.97 24.91
C ASN A 6 -34.20 41.54 25.43
N PHE A 7 -32.97 41.33 25.95
CA PHE A 7 -32.49 40.26 26.82
C PHE A 7 -33.26 40.09 28.15
N PRO A 8 -33.11 38.99 28.91
CA PRO A 8 -32.24 39.13 30.06
C PRO A 8 -31.27 37.94 30.35
N THR A 9 -30.13 38.37 30.85
CA THR A 9 -29.14 37.67 31.64
C THR A 9 -29.72 37.15 32.98
N PHE A 10 -29.35 35.93 33.37
CA PHE A 10 -29.37 35.50 34.78
C PHE A 10 -28.06 34.84 35.16
N ILE A 11 -27.36 35.53 36.05
CA ILE A 11 -26.25 35.05 36.88
C ILE A 11 -26.86 34.60 38.19
N THR A 12 -26.54 33.44 38.69
CA THR A 12 -26.54 33.13 40.12
C THR A 12 -25.48 32.08 40.45
N GLY A 13 -24.48 32.51 41.14
CA GLY A 13 -23.54 31.65 41.86
C GLY A 13 -24.09 31.28 43.22
N ILE A 14 -23.69 30.14 43.74
CA ILE A 14 -23.72 29.82 45.20
C ILE A 14 -22.48 29.03 45.55
N ALA A 15 -21.93 29.42 46.70
CA ALA A 15 -20.65 29.04 47.26
C ALA A 15 -20.69 27.76 48.13
N LEU A 16 -19.49 27.25 48.29
CA LEU A 16 -18.86 26.54 49.42
C LEU A 16 -19.73 26.00 50.57
N SER A 17 -19.50 24.76 50.94
CA SER A 17 -19.30 24.37 52.35
C SER A 17 -18.48 23.08 52.43
N GLY A 18 -17.36 23.14 53.11
CA GLY A 18 -16.50 22.01 53.45
C GLY A 18 -17.02 21.21 54.61
N LEU A 19 -16.63 19.97 54.67
CA LEU A 19 -16.66 19.19 55.94
C LEU A 19 -15.42 18.29 56.00
N LEU A 20 -14.50 18.67 56.87
CA LEU A 20 -13.41 17.84 57.41
C LEU A 20 -13.99 16.86 58.41
N LEU A 21 -13.71 15.58 58.24
CA LEU A 21 -13.77 14.62 59.35
C LEU A 21 -12.51 13.75 59.32
N SER A 22 -11.68 13.97 60.31
CA SER A 22 -10.55 13.17 60.75
C SER A 22 -11.01 11.99 61.60
N PHE A 23 -10.54 10.78 61.29
CA PHE A 23 -10.39 9.68 62.25
C PHE A 23 -9.25 8.76 61.75
N GLY A 24 -8.19 8.65 62.45
CA GLY A 24 -7.79 7.71 63.42
C GLY A 24 -6.91 6.60 62.83
N CYS A 25 -5.61 6.69 63.08
CA CYS A 25 -4.60 5.65 62.79
C CYS A 25 -4.85 4.38 63.64
N ASN A 26 -4.69 3.22 62.98
CA ASN A 26 -4.19 2.02 63.68
C ASN A 26 -3.35 1.16 62.68
N PRO A 27 -2.14 0.75 63.06
CA PRO A 27 -1.25 0.01 62.16
C PRO A 27 -1.58 -1.49 62.22
N LYS A 28 -1.85 -2.09 61.06
CA LYS A 28 -1.83 -3.54 60.90
C LYS A 28 -0.65 -3.94 60.05
N THR A 29 0.09 -4.88 60.58
CA THR A 29 1.23 -5.65 60.10
C THR A 29 1.21 -5.96 58.57
N PRO A 30 2.36 -5.91 57.88
CA PRO A 30 2.43 -6.26 56.45
C PRO A 30 2.33 -7.78 56.27
N THR A 31 1.27 -8.21 55.62
CA THR A 31 1.25 -9.53 54.96
C THR A 31 2.07 -9.44 53.70
N THR A 32 3.08 -10.27 53.61
CA THR A 32 3.91 -10.53 52.45
C THR A 32 3.01 -10.85 51.25
N ALA A 33 2.84 -9.89 50.36
CA ALA A 33 2.35 -10.15 49.01
C ALA A 33 3.48 -10.80 48.21
N THR A 34 3.28 -12.03 47.81
CA THR A 34 4.08 -12.72 46.80
C THR A 34 4.00 -11.90 45.54
N ASP A 35 5.12 -11.30 45.17
CA ASP A 35 5.36 -10.70 43.87
C ASP A 35 5.14 -11.76 42.82
N THR A 36 3.98 -11.77 42.18
CA THR A 36 3.80 -12.39 40.88
C THR A 36 4.59 -11.50 39.88
N ALA A 37 5.79 -11.95 39.58
CA ALA A 37 6.61 -11.34 38.53
C ALA A 37 5.75 -11.14 37.29
N ALA A 38 5.49 -9.87 36.97
CA ALA A 38 4.95 -9.49 35.68
C ALA A 38 5.90 -10.02 34.62
N THR A 39 5.45 -11.00 33.85
CA THR A 39 6.16 -11.54 32.70
C THR A 39 6.40 -10.38 31.76
N GLN A 40 7.63 -9.90 31.69
CA GLN A 40 8.05 -8.95 30.66
C GLN A 40 7.68 -9.55 29.31
N PRO A 41 7.09 -8.77 28.38
CA PRO A 41 6.87 -9.26 27.03
C PRO A 41 8.21 -9.70 26.49
N SER A 42 8.30 -10.96 26.04
CA SER A 42 9.47 -11.56 25.44
C SER A 42 10.02 -10.60 24.38
N GLN A 43 11.24 -10.13 24.58
CA GLN A 43 11.94 -9.36 23.54
C GLN A 43 11.95 -10.23 22.29
N VAL A 44 11.25 -9.79 21.25
CA VAL A 44 11.29 -10.41 19.94
C VAL A 44 12.73 -10.27 19.44
N THR A 45 13.46 -11.37 19.52
CA THR A 45 14.84 -11.43 19.07
C THR A 45 14.84 -11.16 17.56
N ALA A 46 15.45 -10.05 17.16
CA ALA A 46 15.60 -9.71 15.74
C ALA A 46 16.25 -10.90 15.02
N VAL A 47 15.47 -11.57 14.16
CA VAL A 47 15.96 -12.69 13.37
C VAL A 47 16.98 -12.14 12.37
N ARG A 48 18.26 -12.39 12.60
CA ARG A 48 19.30 -12.05 11.62
C ARG A 48 19.04 -12.84 10.34
N PRO A 49 19.17 -12.20 9.15
CA PRO A 49 19.11 -12.93 7.89
C PRO A 49 20.06 -14.11 7.92
N SER A 50 19.60 -15.30 7.47
CA SER A 50 20.44 -16.46 7.29
C SER A 50 21.67 -16.07 6.45
N GLN A 51 22.86 -16.54 6.81
CA GLN A 51 24.11 -16.28 6.07
C GLN A 51 24.16 -17.00 4.71
N THR A 52 23.19 -17.89 4.41
CA THR A 52 23.12 -18.58 3.13
C THR A 52 22.83 -17.60 2.00
N THR A 53 23.58 -17.72 0.91
CA THR A 53 23.45 -16.82 -0.26
C THR A 53 22.31 -17.20 -1.20
N GLU A 54 21.82 -18.44 -1.11
CA GLU A 54 20.70 -18.95 -1.90
C GLU A 54 19.95 -20.07 -1.18
N GLY A 55 18.75 -20.38 -1.62
CA GLY A 55 17.96 -21.49 -1.11
C GLY A 55 16.71 -21.74 -1.92
N ARG A 56 16.10 -22.90 -1.66
CA ARG A 56 14.86 -23.36 -2.26
C ARG A 56 14.02 -24.09 -1.21
N VAL A 57 12.74 -23.77 -1.11
CA VAL A 57 11.81 -24.36 -0.13
C VAL A 57 10.50 -24.71 -0.80
N GLU A 58 9.96 -25.87 -0.46
CA GLU A 58 8.67 -26.31 -0.92
C GLU A 58 7.55 -25.40 -0.41
N LEU A 59 6.56 -25.11 -1.27
CA LEU A 59 5.39 -24.35 -0.89
C LEU A 59 4.50 -25.19 0.02
N LYS A 60 4.01 -24.58 1.07
CA LYS A 60 2.86 -25.11 1.79
C LYS A 60 1.61 -24.94 0.95
N THR A 61 0.65 -25.83 1.08
CA THR A 61 -0.59 -25.82 0.30
C THR A 61 -1.81 -25.87 1.20
N GLY A 62 -2.94 -25.43 0.67
CA GLY A 62 -4.23 -25.50 1.34
C GLY A 62 -5.37 -25.32 0.36
N GLN A 63 -6.61 -25.39 0.85
CA GLN A 63 -7.82 -25.17 0.10
C GLN A 63 -8.80 -24.32 0.93
N VAL A 64 -9.51 -23.39 0.28
CA VAL A 64 -10.54 -22.55 0.90
C VAL A 64 -11.83 -22.62 0.09
N GLN A 65 -12.96 -22.68 0.81
CA GLN A 65 -14.29 -22.73 0.20
C GLN A 65 -14.84 -21.34 -0.09
N PRO A 66 -15.58 -21.16 -1.17
CA PRO A 66 -16.17 -19.88 -1.53
C PRO A 66 -17.38 -19.55 -0.65
N LYS A 67 -17.59 -18.26 -0.48
CA LYS A 67 -18.80 -17.65 0.06
C LYS A 67 -19.35 -16.66 -0.97
N ARG A 68 -20.61 -16.25 -0.85
CA ARG A 68 -21.24 -15.31 -1.78
C ARG A 68 -22.02 -14.24 -1.05
N VAL A 69 -22.01 -13.04 -1.63
CA VAL A 69 -22.88 -11.94 -1.24
C VAL A 69 -23.58 -11.37 -2.45
N GLU A 70 -24.84 -10.97 -2.26
CA GLU A 70 -25.67 -10.33 -3.26
C GLU A 70 -26.39 -9.13 -2.63
N GLY A 71 -26.02 -7.92 -3.08
CA GLY A 71 -26.60 -6.65 -2.64
C GLY A 71 -26.22 -6.23 -1.21
N GLY A 72 -25.93 -4.97 -1.03
CA GLY A 72 -25.50 -4.37 0.24
C GLY A 72 -26.54 -4.49 1.37
N LYS A 73 -26.50 -5.58 2.12
CA LYS A 73 -27.49 -5.95 3.15
C LYS A 73 -27.02 -5.71 4.59
N TYR A 74 -25.73 -5.38 4.78
CA TYR A 74 -25.15 -5.27 6.10
C TYR A 74 -25.24 -3.83 6.62
N PRO A 75 -25.43 -3.64 7.94
CA PRO A 75 -25.38 -2.30 8.53
C PRO A 75 -24.02 -1.65 8.27
N ALA A 76 -24.04 -0.35 7.94
CA ALA A 76 -22.81 0.42 7.78
C ALA A 76 -22.06 0.48 9.11
N ALA A 77 -20.84 -0.04 9.15
CA ALA A 77 -19.94 0.11 10.28
C ALA A 77 -19.24 1.48 10.22
N LYS A 78 -19.05 2.09 11.39
CA LYS A 78 -18.22 3.30 11.48
C LYS A 78 -16.74 2.91 11.38
N PRO A 79 -15.94 3.64 10.60
CA PRO A 79 -14.50 3.43 10.57
C PRO A 79 -13.90 3.64 11.98
N ASN A 80 -13.08 2.72 12.44
CA ASN A 80 -12.31 2.94 13.66
C ASN A 80 -10.96 3.57 13.30
N LEU A 81 -10.92 4.88 13.31
CA LEU A 81 -9.79 5.69 12.87
C LEU A 81 -8.57 5.60 13.80
N ARG A 82 -8.70 5.06 15.02
CA ARG A 82 -7.63 5.06 16.03
C ARG A 82 -6.70 3.84 15.95
N GLU A 83 -7.17 2.70 15.45
CA GLU A 83 -6.34 1.47 15.40
C GLU A 83 -5.25 1.48 14.34
N ARG A 84 -5.34 2.40 13.39
CA ARG A 84 -4.52 2.44 12.21
C ARG A 84 -3.08 2.93 12.42
N PHE A 85 -2.83 3.69 13.46
CA PHE A 85 -1.53 4.31 13.74
C PHE A 85 -0.62 3.49 14.64
N ASN A 86 -1.04 2.29 15.02
CA ASN A 86 -0.19 1.31 15.68
C ASN A 86 0.57 0.44 14.67
N ASP A 87 1.01 1.04 13.56
CA ASP A 87 1.98 0.40 12.65
C ASP A 87 3.18 -0.04 13.49
N GLU A 88 3.28 -1.33 13.76
CA GLU A 88 4.41 -1.88 14.47
C GLU A 88 5.67 -1.55 13.68
N LYS A 89 6.56 -0.78 14.29
CA LYS A 89 7.83 -0.40 13.64
C LYS A 89 8.62 -1.66 13.33
N PRO A 90 9.21 -1.77 12.15
CA PRO A 90 10.03 -2.92 11.81
C PRO A 90 11.15 -3.08 12.85
N VAL A 91 11.29 -4.28 13.34
CA VAL A 91 12.31 -4.64 14.36
C VAL A 91 13.72 -4.44 13.82
N PHE A 92 13.89 -4.33 12.50
CA PHE A 92 15.20 -4.28 11.89
C PHE A 92 15.20 -3.50 10.55
N VAL A 93 15.95 -2.39 10.53
CA VAL A 93 16.42 -1.76 9.30
C VAL A 93 17.91 -2.07 9.16
N PRO A 94 18.34 -2.87 8.17
CA PRO A 94 19.72 -3.28 8.05
C PRO A 94 20.62 -2.07 7.80
N LYS A 95 21.59 -1.84 8.70
CA LYS A 95 22.67 -0.89 8.46
C LYS A 95 23.89 -1.68 8.04
N GLY A 96 24.34 -1.46 6.82
CA GLY A 96 25.63 -1.92 6.33
C GLY A 96 26.68 -0.81 6.42
N PRO A 97 27.95 -1.10 6.19
CA PRO A 97 28.97 -0.08 6.08
C PRO A 97 28.68 0.85 4.91
N GLU A 98 28.74 2.16 5.12
CA GLU A 98 28.73 3.13 4.04
C GLU A 98 29.95 2.90 3.14
N ARG A 99 29.72 2.39 1.95
CA ARG A 99 30.75 2.19 0.93
C ARG A 99 30.74 3.35 -0.04
N GLY A 100 31.59 4.34 0.22
CA GLY A 100 31.82 5.46 -0.70
C GLY A 100 30.65 6.43 -0.83
N LYS A 101 30.89 7.53 -1.55
CA LYS A 101 29.82 8.46 -1.95
C LYS A 101 29.10 7.86 -3.16
N MET A 102 27.82 7.58 -3.04
CA MET A 102 27.01 7.14 -4.15
C MET A 102 26.73 8.32 -5.08
N GLU A 103 27.09 8.19 -6.34
CA GLU A 103 26.75 9.13 -7.38
C GLU A 103 25.40 8.78 -7.99
N PRO A 104 24.57 9.78 -8.38
CA PRO A 104 23.38 9.52 -9.17
C PRO A 104 23.70 8.78 -10.47
N GLY A 105 23.07 7.63 -10.69
CA GLY A 105 23.22 6.85 -11.92
C GLY A 105 22.51 7.46 -13.14
N ASN A 106 21.74 8.52 -12.94
CA ASN A 106 20.93 9.17 -13.95
C ASN A 106 20.65 10.64 -13.62
N LYS A 107 20.17 11.41 -14.60
CA LYS A 107 19.78 12.80 -14.39
C LYS A 107 18.59 12.92 -13.42
N ALA A 108 18.43 14.13 -12.85
CA ALA A 108 17.34 14.44 -11.95
C ALA A 108 15.96 14.36 -12.64
N TRP A 109 14.94 13.99 -11.88
CA TRP A 109 13.54 13.95 -12.30
C TRP A 109 12.87 15.28 -11.96
N THR A 110 11.96 15.73 -12.82
CA THR A 110 11.28 17.03 -12.65
C THR A 110 9.77 16.84 -12.59
N PRO A 111 9.08 17.27 -11.50
CA PRO A 111 7.64 17.35 -11.48
C PRO A 111 7.12 18.46 -12.41
N ARG A 112 6.05 18.15 -13.15
CA ARG A 112 5.34 19.08 -14.00
C ARG A 112 3.83 18.93 -13.83
N PRO A 113 3.04 20.01 -14.04
CA PRO A 113 1.59 19.86 -14.15
C PRO A 113 1.24 18.88 -15.26
N ALA A 114 0.30 17.99 -14.99
CA ALA A 114 -0.24 17.13 -16.05
C ALA A 114 -0.99 17.98 -17.08
N PRO A 115 -0.75 17.80 -18.37
CA PRO A 115 -1.55 18.45 -19.40
C PRO A 115 -3.02 18.03 -19.29
N LYS A 116 -3.92 18.88 -19.75
CA LYS A 116 -5.36 18.52 -19.81
C LYS A 116 -5.51 17.29 -20.73
N PRO A 117 -6.42 16.36 -20.38
CA PRO A 117 -6.74 15.25 -21.28
C PRO A 117 -7.13 15.81 -22.66
N GLN A 118 -6.41 15.39 -23.70
CA GLN A 118 -6.65 15.82 -25.07
C GLN A 118 -6.92 14.59 -25.94
N GLY A 119 -7.87 14.72 -26.82
CA GLY A 119 -8.13 13.76 -27.90
C GLY A 119 -7.19 13.95 -29.10
N GLY A 120 -5.89 14.24 -28.90
CA GLY A 120 -4.95 14.49 -29.99
C GLY A 120 -3.49 14.35 -29.54
N SER A 121 -2.54 14.30 -30.48
CA SER A 121 -1.11 14.18 -30.21
C SER A 121 -0.62 15.35 -29.33
N SER A 122 -0.12 15.05 -28.15
CA SER A 122 0.60 16.01 -27.32
C SER A 122 2.08 16.01 -27.71
N GLN A 123 2.77 17.14 -27.53
CA GLN A 123 4.24 17.19 -27.62
C GLN A 123 4.93 16.59 -26.39
N GLU A 124 4.14 16.23 -25.37
CA GLU A 124 4.63 15.62 -24.15
C GLU A 124 4.73 14.10 -24.30
N PRO A 125 5.74 13.44 -23.73
CA PRO A 125 5.93 12.00 -23.83
C PRO A 125 4.79 11.20 -23.18
N VAL A 126 4.08 11.77 -22.19
CA VAL A 126 2.94 11.12 -21.53
C VAL A 126 1.64 11.78 -21.98
N ILE A 127 0.73 10.94 -22.46
CA ILE A 127 -0.62 11.35 -22.92
C ILE A 127 -1.63 11.03 -21.81
N PHE A 128 -2.39 12.03 -21.38
CA PHE A 128 -3.47 11.86 -20.41
C PHE A 128 -4.80 11.68 -21.12
N HIS A 129 -5.45 10.54 -20.87
CA HIS A 129 -6.78 10.20 -21.41
C HIS A 129 -7.90 10.56 -20.46
N GLN A 130 -7.65 10.48 -19.15
CA GLN A 130 -8.63 10.82 -18.11
C GLN A 130 -7.92 11.28 -16.84
N ILE A 131 -8.46 12.32 -16.21
CA ILE A 131 -8.13 12.77 -14.85
C ILE A 131 -9.44 13.13 -14.17
N THR A 132 -9.81 12.42 -13.10
CA THR A 132 -11.09 12.62 -12.41
C THR A 132 -10.90 12.64 -10.90
N ASP A 133 -11.42 13.69 -10.25
CA ASP A 133 -11.46 13.75 -8.79
C ASP A 133 -12.59 12.86 -8.27
N ILE A 134 -12.30 12.03 -7.26
CA ILE A 134 -13.28 11.12 -6.65
C ILE A 134 -13.93 11.85 -5.47
N LYS A 135 -14.85 12.76 -5.77
CA LYS A 135 -15.46 13.69 -4.79
C LYS A 135 -16.40 13.03 -3.80
N ASP A 136 -16.98 11.90 -4.19
CA ASP A 136 -17.93 11.15 -3.35
C ASP A 136 -17.25 10.17 -2.39
N ALA A 137 -15.92 10.06 -2.44
CA ALA A 137 -15.17 9.45 -1.37
C ALA A 137 -15.34 10.36 -0.14
N THR A 138 -16.34 10.05 0.69
CA THR A 138 -16.75 10.95 1.76
C THR A 138 -15.58 11.33 2.66
N PRO A 139 -15.47 12.59 3.10
CA PRO A 139 -14.39 13.04 4.01
C PRO A 139 -14.27 12.19 5.27
N SER A 140 -15.36 11.60 5.74
CA SER A 140 -15.37 10.69 6.90
C SER A 140 -14.79 9.29 6.61
N ALA A 141 -14.67 8.91 5.35
CA ALA A 141 -14.10 7.64 4.91
C ALA A 141 -12.71 7.81 4.29
N SER A 142 -12.33 9.01 3.87
CA SER A 142 -10.99 9.33 3.39
C SER A 142 -10.17 9.91 4.53
N GLN A 143 -9.28 9.10 5.06
CA GLN A 143 -8.36 9.49 6.11
C GLN A 143 -7.15 10.23 5.54
N LEU A 144 -6.31 10.78 6.44
CA LEU A 144 -5.02 11.41 6.09
C LEU A 144 -4.17 10.54 5.16
N VAL A 145 -4.35 9.22 5.21
CA VAL A 145 -3.70 8.26 4.31
C VAL A 145 -4.77 7.36 3.69
N PRO A 146 -5.36 7.74 2.57
CA PRO A 146 -6.48 7.00 1.97
C PRO A 146 -6.08 5.67 1.33
N GLU A 147 -4.79 5.47 1.01
CA GLU A 147 -4.23 4.25 0.42
C GLU A 147 -5.02 3.77 -0.81
N PRO A 148 -5.06 4.59 -1.85
CA PRO A 148 -5.94 4.31 -2.98
C PRO A 148 -5.43 3.17 -3.85
N SER A 149 -6.36 2.34 -4.31
CA SER A 149 -6.10 1.30 -5.30
C SER A 149 -7.09 1.41 -6.47
N VAL A 150 -6.71 0.86 -7.64
CA VAL A 150 -7.49 0.98 -8.87
C VAL A 150 -7.44 -0.30 -9.70
N ALA A 151 -8.55 -0.61 -10.37
CA ALA A 151 -8.64 -1.61 -11.43
C ALA A 151 -9.60 -1.13 -12.52
N GLU A 152 -9.32 -1.46 -13.79
CA GLU A 152 -10.08 -0.95 -14.93
C GLU A 152 -10.28 -2.02 -15.99
N ASN A 153 -11.48 -2.03 -16.58
CA ASN A 153 -11.83 -2.72 -17.81
C ASN A 153 -12.71 -1.81 -18.70
N GLY A 154 -12.06 -0.95 -19.48
CA GLY A 154 -12.73 -0.01 -20.39
C GLY A 154 -13.66 0.95 -19.68
N GLN A 155 -14.97 0.73 -19.86
CA GLN A 155 -15.99 1.56 -19.25
C GLN A 155 -16.17 1.33 -17.75
N THR A 156 -15.58 0.28 -17.19
CA THR A 156 -15.74 -0.06 -15.78
C THR A 156 -14.44 0.20 -15.04
N VAL A 157 -14.47 1.15 -14.11
CA VAL A 157 -13.34 1.47 -13.24
C VAL A 157 -13.77 1.33 -11.79
N MET A 158 -13.01 0.56 -11.02
CA MET A 158 -13.13 0.50 -9.58
C MET A 158 -11.96 1.20 -8.93
N THR A 159 -12.24 2.01 -7.92
CA THR A 159 -11.22 2.59 -7.05
C THR A 159 -11.60 2.32 -5.61
N THR A 160 -10.60 2.09 -4.76
CA THR A 160 -10.78 1.92 -3.32
C THR A 160 -9.80 2.78 -2.57
N GLY A 161 -10.06 2.95 -1.32
CA GLY A 161 -9.13 3.46 -0.33
C GLY A 161 -9.59 2.95 1.02
N ASN A 162 -8.94 3.36 2.08
CA ASN A 162 -9.38 2.96 3.40
C ASN A 162 -10.83 3.36 3.62
N PHE A 163 -11.71 2.40 3.86
CA PHE A 163 -13.14 2.55 4.19
C PHE A 163 -14.08 3.01 3.07
N TRP A 164 -13.63 3.14 1.84
CA TRP A 164 -14.50 3.46 0.71
C TRP A 164 -14.16 2.62 -0.52
N MET A 165 -15.14 2.45 -1.39
CA MET A 165 -15.01 1.95 -2.74
C MET A 165 -15.83 2.86 -3.65
N SER A 166 -15.34 3.14 -4.84
CA SER A 166 -16.09 3.89 -5.86
C SER A 166 -16.07 3.15 -7.18
N LEU A 167 -17.20 3.15 -7.86
CA LEU A 167 -17.42 2.51 -9.14
C LEU A 167 -17.78 3.56 -10.21
N SER A 168 -17.06 3.50 -11.31
CA SER A 168 -17.42 4.21 -12.55
C SER A 168 -17.94 3.20 -13.58
N LYS A 169 -18.93 3.61 -14.36
CA LYS A 169 -19.50 2.86 -15.50
C LYS A 169 -19.30 3.57 -16.84
N ASP A 170 -18.56 4.67 -16.82
CA ASP A 170 -18.33 5.58 -17.97
C ASP A 170 -16.85 5.85 -18.22
N GLY A 171 -15.99 4.86 -17.93
CA GLY A 171 -14.56 4.93 -18.20
C GLY A 171 -13.77 5.84 -17.25
N GLY A 172 -14.31 6.10 -16.05
CA GLY A 172 -13.67 6.95 -15.06
C GLY A 172 -14.08 8.42 -15.16
N ALA A 173 -15.10 8.77 -15.95
CA ALA A 173 -15.59 10.16 -16.05
C ALA A 173 -16.36 10.57 -14.80
N THR A 174 -17.19 9.66 -14.26
CA THR A 174 -17.90 9.85 -12.99
C THR A 174 -17.76 8.63 -12.09
N PHE A 175 -17.86 8.84 -10.78
CA PHE A 175 -17.78 7.79 -9.78
C PHE A 175 -18.95 7.86 -8.80
N THR A 176 -19.41 6.67 -8.37
CA THR A 176 -20.39 6.52 -7.28
C THR A 176 -19.72 5.76 -6.15
N SER A 177 -19.71 6.35 -4.96
CA SER A 177 -19.11 5.76 -3.77
C SER A 177 -20.04 4.75 -3.10
N ILE A 178 -19.46 3.68 -2.61
CA ILE A 178 -20.12 2.58 -1.91
C ILE A 178 -19.33 2.29 -0.63
N ASN A 179 -20.03 2.11 0.47
CA ASN A 179 -19.39 1.73 1.73
C ASN A 179 -19.12 0.21 1.74
N PRO A 180 -17.85 -0.25 1.74
CA PRO A 180 -17.52 -1.68 1.71
C PRO A 180 -18.12 -2.47 2.87
N THR A 181 -18.33 -1.84 4.04
CA THR A 181 -18.91 -2.51 5.20
C THR A 181 -20.35 -2.96 4.98
N THR A 182 -21.07 -2.36 4.02
CA THR A 182 -22.45 -2.75 3.70
C THR A 182 -22.53 -3.92 2.75
N ILE A 183 -21.42 -4.28 2.10
CA ILE A 183 -21.38 -5.34 1.07
C ILE A 183 -21.15 -6.71 1.70
N PHE A 184 -20.20 -6.80 2.63
CA PHE A 184 -19.76 -8.06 3.21
C PHE A 184 -20.13 -8.19 4.69
N PRO A 185 -20.30 -9.43 5.20
CA PRO A 185 -20.46 -9.66 6.62
C PRO A 185 -19.23 -9.15 7.37
N GLN A 186 -19.48 -8.59 8.56
CA GLN A 186 -18.45 -8.07 9.45
C GLN A 186 -17.88 -9.20 10.34
N ASP A 187 -17.40 -10.27 9.66
CA ASP A 187 -16.75 -11.40 10.31
C ASP A 187 -15.44 -10.96 11.01
N TYR A 188 -14.93 -11.80 11.86
CA TYR A 188 -13.71 -11.52 12.66
C TYR A 188 -13.90 -10.25 13.49
N GLY A 189 -12.99 -9.27 13.40
CA GLY A 189 -13.12 -7.96 14.02
C GLY A 189 -13.80 -6.89 13.14
N GLY A 190 -14.40 -7.29 12.01
CA GLY A 190 -14.98 -6.43 10.99
C GLY A 190 -13.95 -5.94 9.97
N PHE A 191 -14.43 -5.33 8.88
CA PHE A 191 -13.59 -4.73 7.88
C PHE A 191 -12.69 -3.64 8.51
N CYS A 192 -11.40 -3.72 8.22
CA CYS A 192 -10.42 -2.78 8.77
C CYS A 192 -10.24 -1.55 7.88
N CYS A 193 -9.54 -1.74 6.81
CA CYS A 193 -8.83 -0.63 6.17
C CYS A 193 -8.33 -1.01 4.78
N ASP A 194 -7.15 -1.63 4.68
CA ASP A 194 -6.43 -1.82 3.42
C ASP A 194 -7.25 -2.59 2.39
N GLN A 195 -7.23 -2.04 1.19
CA GLN A 195 -7.89 -2.62 0.04
C GLN A 195 -6.95 -2.58 -1.16
N VAL A 196 -6.87 -3.68 -1.89
CA VAL A 196 -6.09 -3.76 -3.11
C VAL A 196 -6.98 -4.26 -4.25
N LEU A 197 -6.90 -3.60 -5.39
CA LEU A 197 -7.63 -3.96 -6.60
C LEU A 197 -6.70 -4.42 -7.71
N THR A 198 -7.15 -5.38 -8.51
CA THR A 198 -6.60 -5.67 -9.83
C THR A 198 -7.69 -6.18 -10.76
N TYR A 199 -7.46 -6.11 -12.06
CA TYR A 199 -8.31 -6.71 -13.08
C TYR A 199 -7.51 -7.72 -13.89
N VAL A 200 -8.07 -8.92 -14.09
CA VAL A 200 -7.45 -10.02 -14.84
C VAL A 200 -8.16 -10.18 -16.20
N PRO A 201 -7.63 -9.60 -17.29
CA PRO A 201 -8.33 -9.52 -18.58
C PRO A 201 -8.71 -10.88 -19.16
N ARG A 202 -7.81 -11.88 -19.03
CA ARG A 202 -8.03 -13.24 -19.59
C ARG A 202 -9.31 -13.90 -19.09
N HIS A 203 -9.74 -13.57 -17.88
CA HIS A 203 -10.90 -14.17 -17.22
C HIS A 203 -12.05 -13.17 -17.02
N ASP A 204 -11.93 -11.93 -17.53
CA ASP A 204 -12.86 -10.83 -17.25
C ASP A 204 -13.17 -10.73 -15.74
N LEU A 205 -12.13 -10.63 -14.93
CA LEU A 205 -12.28 -10.80 -13.49
C LEU A 205 -11.71 -9.58 -12.73
N PHE A 206 -12.58 -8.82 -12.09
CA PHE A 206 -12.18 -7.91 -11.02
C PHE A 206 -11.83 -8.71 -9.77
N VAL A 207 -10.69 -8.43 -9.19
CA VAL A 207 -10.23 -9.03 -7.94
C VAL A 207 -10.06 -7.94 -6.91
N TRP A 208 -10.69 -8.12 -5.77
CA TRP A 208 -10.72 -7.17 -4.67
C TRP A 208 -10.26 -7.84 -3.38
N LEU A 209 -9.15 -7.36 -2.83
CA LEU A 209 -8.62 -7.76 -1.54
C LEU A 209 -9.11 -6.78 -0.47
N LEU A 210 -9.60 -7.32 0.65
CA LEU A 210 -10.05 -6.55 1.81
C LEU A 210 -9.42 -7.13 3.08
N GLN A 211 -8.90 -6.26 3.93
CA GLN A 211 -8.33 -6.64 5.23
C GLN A 211 -9.40 -6.56 6.33
N TYR A 212 -9.42 -7.58 7.17
CA TYR A 212 -10.30 -7.68 8.34
C TYR A 212 -9.49 -7.62 9.62
N ARG A 213 -10.05 -6.99 10.66
CA ARG A 213 -9.40 -6.83 11.97
C ARG A 213 -9.23 -8.16 12.68
N THR A 214 -8.36 -8.12 13.69
CA THR A 214 -8.20 -9.26 14.59
C THR A 214 -9.30 -9.27 15.65
N SER A 215 -9.95 -10.42 15.81
CA SER A 215 -10.83 -10.72 16.94
C SER A 215 -10.55 -12.13 17.44
N ALA A 216 -10.44 -12.30 18.75
CA ALA A 216 -10.07 -13.57 19.38
C ALA A 216 -8.82 -14.24 18.78
N GLY A 217 -7.81 -13.44 18.44
CA GLY A 217 -6.54 -13.90 17.83
C GLY A 217 -6.63 -14.25 16.33
N LYS A 218 -7.78 -14.08 15.69
CA LYS A 218 -7.97 -14.35 14.27
C LYS A 218 -8.25 -13.07 13.50
N ASN A 219 -7.53 -12.88 12.40
CA ASN A 219 -7.89 -11.92 11.35
C ASN A 219 -7.95 -12.61 10.00
N ALA A 220 -8.46 -11.93 9.00
CA ALA A 220 -8.56 -12.47 7.65
C ALA A 220 -8.21 -11.45 6.59
N ILE A 221 -7.67 -11.97 5.49
CA ILE A 221 -7.66 -11.30 4.20
C ILE A 221 -8.74 -11.94 3.34
N ARG A 222 -9.69 -11.13 2.89
CA ARG A 222 -10.77 -11.55 2.00
C ARG A 222 -10.38 -11.26 0.57
N ILE A 223 -10.37 -12.27 -0.29
CA ILE A 223 -10.22 -12.13 -1.73
C ILE A 223 -11.60 -12.29 -2.33
N ALA A 224 -12.13 -11.26 -2.96
CA ALA A 224 -13.41 -11.25 -3.63
C ALA A 224 -13.23 -11.10 -5.14
N VAL A 225 -14.01 -11.83 -5.92
CA VAL A 225 -13.94 -11.78 -7.38
C VAL A 225 -15.32 -11.63 -8.00
N GLN A 226 -15.36 -10.94 -9.15
CA GLN A 226 -16.57 -10.87 -9.97
C GLN A 226 -16.25 -10.44 -11.41
N THR A 227 -17.10 -10.86 -12.35
CA THR A 227 -17.00 -10.47 -13.76
C THR A 227 -17.51 -9.04 -13.98
N THR A 228 -17.02 -8.39 -15.02
CA THR A 228 -17.42 -7.03 -15.39
C THR A 228 -18.93 -6.83 -15.50
N PRO A 229 -19.69 -7.70 -16.19
CA PRO A 229 -21.15 -7.53 -16.30
C PRO A 229 -21.85 -7.54 -14.95
N VAL A 230 -21.44 -8.41 -14.01
CA VAL A 230 -22.04 -8.49 -12.68
C VAL A 230 -21.63 -7.31 -11.81
N VAL A 231 -20.35 -6.88 -11.84
CA VAL A 231 -19.92 -5.65 -11.15
C VAL A 231 -20.79 -4.46 -11.59
N ARG A 232 -21.04 -4.32 -12.88
CA ARG A 232 -21.85 -3.23 -13.43
C ARG A 232 -23.33 -3.34 -13.03
N SER A 233 -23.94 -4.51 -13.20
CA SER A 233 -25.38 -4.72 -12.92
C SER A 233 -25.72 -4.64 -11.44
N SER A 234 -24.84 -5.15 -10.58
CA SER A 234 -25.01 -5.11 -9.13
C SER A 234 -24.55 -3.77 -8.49
N ASN A 235 -24.03 -2.83 -9.26
CA ASN A 235 -23.33 -1.64 -8.73
C ASN A 235 -22.19 -1.99 -7.77
N GLY A 236 -21.44 -3.07 -8.03
CA GLY A 236 -20.31 -3.50 -7.20
C GLY A 236 -20.71 -4.11 -5.86
N THR A 237 -21.93 -4.63 -5.71
CA THR A 237 -22.41 -5.19 -4.43
C THR A 237 -22.58 -6.70 -4.43
N ALA A 238 -22.34 -7.40 -5.55
CA ALA A 238 -22.40 -8.86 -5.65
C ALA A 238 -21.01 -9.45 -5.89
N TRP A 239 -20.58 -10.39 -5.03
CA TRP A 239 -19.24 -10.96 -5.05
C TRP A 239 -19.22 -12.42 -4.63
N THR A 240 -18.34 -13.22 -5.24
CA THR A 240 -17.87 -14.48 -4.67
C THR A 240 -16.56 -14.21 -3.95
N TYR A 241 -16.35 -14.74 -2.73
CA TYR A 241 -15.18 -14.44 -1.94
C TYR A 241 -14.68 -15.60 -1.10
N TRP A 242 -13.43 -15.55 -0.71
CA TRP A 242 -12.73 -16.52 0.16
C TRP A 242 -12.03 -15.76 1.29
N ASP A 243 -12.07 -16.32 2.50
CA ASP A 243 -11.39 -15.77 3.67
C ASP A 243 -10.13 -16.57 3.97
N PHE A 244 -9.00 -15.91 3.91
CA PHE A 244 -7.70 -16.46 4.27
C PHE A 244 -7.31 -15.93 5.64
N THR A 245 -7.43 -16.78 6.65
CA THR A 245 -7.17 -16.40 8.04
C THR A 245 -5.71 -16.61 8.42
N ASN A 246 -5.20 -15.86 9.40
CA ASN A 246 -3.81 -15.96 9.86
C ASN A 246 -3.43 -17.37 10.33
N ASP A 247 -4.36 -18.14 10.91
CA ASP A 247 -4.14 -19.52 11.34
C ASP A 247 -3.90 -20.50 10.18
N ILE A 248 -4.48 -20.27 9.00
CA ILE A 248 -4.17 -21.06 7.79
C ILE A 248 -2.67 -21.03 7.46
N PHE A 249 -2.02 -19.91 7.72
CA PHE A 249 -0.58 -19.72 7.48
C PHE A 249 0.29 -20.06 8.68
N ALA A 250 -0.30 -20.50 9.79
CA ALA A 250 0.37 -20.63 11.09
C ALA A 250 1.04 -19.31 11.54
N ALA A 251 0.41 -18.18 11.21
CA ALA A 251 0.90 -16.86 11.54
C ALA A 251 0.37 -16.45 12.92
N SER A 252 1.26 -16.06 13.83
CA SER A 252 0.92 -15.69 15.21
C SER A 252 0.39 -14.25 15.36
N GLY A 253 0.44 -13.44 14.29
CA GLY A 253 0.02 -12.04 14.29
C GLY A 253 -1.00 -11.71 13.22
N THR A 254 -1.36 -10.44 13.16
CA THR A 254 -2.27 -9.89 12.16
C THR A 254 -1.62 -9.92 10.77
N LEU A 255 -2.35 -10.41 9.78
CA LEU A 255 -2.01 -10.26 8.37
C LEU A 255 -2.28 -8.82 7.97
N ASP A 256 -1.26 -8.15 7.45
CA ASP A 256 -1.27 -6.71 7.23
C ASP A 256 -0.39 -6.32 6.04
N TYR A 257 -0.55 -5.09 5.57
CA TYR A 257 0.24 -4.50 4.50
C TYR A 257 0.24 -5.34 3.21
N ASN A 258 -0.93 -5.46 2.62
CA ASN A 258 -1.18 -6.37 1.52
C ASN A 258 -0.78 -5.75 0.16
N ASP A 259 -0.29 -6.58 -0.75
CA ASP A 259 -0.12 -6.22 -2.17
C ASP A 259 -0.56 -7.40 -3.05
N MET A 260 -0.93 -7.10 -4.29
CA MET A 260 -1.49 -8.10 -5.20
C MET A 260 -0.99 -7.90 -6.63
N SER A 261 -0.74 -9.01 -7.30
CA SER A 261 -0.30 -9.09 -8.68
C SER A 261 -0.90 -10.33 -9.35
N PHE A 262 -0.81 -10.45 -10.67
CA PHE A 262 -1.16 -11.67 -11.37
C PHE A 262 -0.22 -11.95 -12.53
N GLY A 263 -0.05 -13.23 -12.82
CA GLY A 263 0.69 -13.76 -13.96
C GLY A 263 -0.22 -14.50 -14.95
N ASN A 264 0.35 -15.43 -15.69
CA ASN A 264 -0.41 -16.21 -16.65
C ASN A 264 -1.34 -17.25 -15.98
N LYS A 265 -0.92 -17.84 -14.88
CA LYS A 265 -1.64 -18.95 -14.23
C LYS A 265 -2.21 -18.61 -12.87
N PHE A 266 -1.57 -17.69 -12.15
CA PHE A 266 -1.90 -17.43 -10.76
C PHE A 266 -2.16 -15.96 -10.49
N LEU A 267 -3.09 -15.72 -9.55
CA LEU A 267 -3.10 -14.53 -8.74
C LEU A 267 -2.03 -14.71 -7.64
N TYR A 268 -1.24 -13.68 -7.40
CA TYR A 268 -0.31 -13.60 -6.29
C TYR A 268 -0.74 -12.50 -5.34
N TRP A 269 -0.73 -12.77 -4.06
CA TRP A 269 -0.86 -11.73 -3.07
C TRP A 269 0.14 -11.95 -1.94
N SER A 270 0.46 -10.91 -1.24
CA SER A 270 1.41 -10.96 -0.16
C SER A 270 0.88 -10.23 1.07
N SER A 271 1.27 -10.69 2.23
CA SER A 271 0.92 -10.11 3.51
C SER A 271 2.09 -10.21 4.48
N SER A 272 2.31 -9.19 5.29
CA SER A 272 3.21 -9.27 6.43
C SER A 272 2.46 -9.73 7.67
N VAL A 273 3.18 -10.27 8.64
CA VAL A 273 2.63 -10.57 9.94
C VAL A 273 3.16 -9.55 10.92
N GLY A 274 2.27 -8.93 11.68
CA GLY A 274 2.57 -7.83 12.58
C GLY A 274 3.76 -8.11 13.48
N GLY A 275 4.59 -7.09 13.73
CA GLY A 275 5.76 -7.14 14.60
C GLY A 275 6.97 -7.88 14.07
N GLY A 276 6.94 -8.41 12.84
CA GLY A 276 8.00 -9.29 12.34
C GLY A 276 8.60 -8.91 10.99
N ALA A 277 9.78 -9.48 10.71
CA ALA A 277 10.43 -9.41 9.41
C ALA A 277 9.79 -10.33 8.35
N ASN A 278 8.69 -10.98 8.70
CA ASN A 278 8.09 -12.04 7.91
C ASN A 278 7.14 -11.53 6.85
N ARG A 279 7.28 -12.05 5.64
CA ARG A 279 6.39 -11.84 4.51
C ARG A 279 5.91 -13.19 4.00
N TYR A 280 4.61 -13.36 3.92
CA TYR A 280 3.97 -14.46 3.20
C TYR A 280 3.67 -14.01 1.78
N VAL A 281 3.92 -14.89 0.81
CA VAL A 281 3.49 -14.72 -0.58
C VAL A 281 2.67 -15.95 -0.94
N ILE A 282 1.47 -15.71 -1.44
CA ILE A 282 0.45 -16.71 -1.71
C ILE A 282 0.12 -16.69 -3.20
N ARG A 283 -0.06 -17.85 -3.81
CA ARG A 283 -0.56 -17.98 -5.17
C ARG A 283 -1.85 -18.78 -5.22
N ILE A 284 -2.81 -18.33 -6.02
CA ILE A 284 -4.11 -18.97 -6.23
C ILE A 284 -4.31 -19.15 -7.73
N PRO A 285 -4.70 -20.35 -8.24
CA PRO A 285 -4.94 -20.53 -9.67
C PRO A 285 -6.05 -19.60 -10.18
N LEU A 286 -5.76 -18.81 -11.21
CA LEU A 286 -6.73 -17.90 -11.81
C LEU A 286 -7.97 -18.62 -12.36
N GLN A 287 -7.78 -19.83 -12.90
CA GLN A 287 -8.87 -20.64 -13.41
C GLN A 287 -9.86 -21.04 -12.30
N GLU A 288 -9.35 -21.36 -11.09
CA GLU A 288 -10.20 -21.73 -9.95
C GLU A 288 -10.93 -20.50 -9.40
N LEU A 289 -10.28 -19.36 -9.33
CA LEU A 289 -10.93 -18.09 -8.99
C LEU A 289 -12.06 -17.75 -9.97
N ALA A 290 -11.80 -17.91 -11.29
CA ALA A 290 -12.79 -17.65 -12.32
C ALA A 290 -13.97 -18.64 -12.29
N ALA A 291 -13.72 -19.88 -11.87
CA ALA A 291 -14.77 -20.88 -11.66
C ALA A 291 -15.62 -20.60 -10.41
N MET A 292 -15.18 -19.70 -9.52
CA MET A 292 -15.89 -19.31 -8.30
C MET A 292 -16.28 -20.48 -7.40
N GLY A 293 -15.46 -21.54 -7.42
CA GLY A 293 -15.57 -22.74 -6.59
C GLY A 293 -14.58 -22.77 -5.43
N ALA A 294 -14.31 -23.95 -4.89
CA ALA A 294 -13.20 -24.15 -3.97
C ALA A 294 -11.89 -23.78 -4.66
N VAL A 295 -11.00 -23.07 -3.96
CA VAL A 295 -9.69 -22.69 -4.50
C VAL A 295 -8.57 -23.38 -3.74
N ASN A 296 -7.65 -23.97 -4.48
CA ASN A 296 -6.38 -24.43 -3.96
C ASN A 296 -5.40 -23.25 -3.93
N PHE A 297 -4.50 -23.24 -2.97
CA PHE A 297 -3.46 -22.24 -2.91
C PHE A 297 -2.14 -22.83 -2.46
N GLY A 298 -1.05 -22.21 -2.90
CA GLY A 298 0.29 -22.46 -2.39
C GLY A 298 0.87 -21.22 -1.74
N PHE A 299 1.67 -21.36 -0.70
CA PHE A 299 2.25 -20.21 -0.02
C PHE A 299 3.65 -20.48 0.53
N THR A 300 4.41 -19.39 0.73
CA THR A 300 5.72 -19.43 1.38
C THR A 300 5.56 -19.73 2.86
N ALA A 301 6.53 -20.42 3.45
CA ALA A 301 6.52 -20.65 4.89
C ALA A 301 6.64 -19.32 5.67
N SER A 302 7.54 -18.46 5.26
CA SER A 302 7.79 -17.10 5.74
C SER A 302 9.06 -16.61 5.08
N THR A 303 9.13 -15.38 4.65
CA THR A 303 10.34 -14.82 4.03
C THR A 303 10.73 -13.52 4.69
N GLN A 304 12.03 -13.23 4.73
CA GLN A 304 12.59 -12.03 5.33
C GLN A 304 12.51 -10.85 4.33
N ALA A 305 11.31 -10.48 3.98
CA ALA A 305 11.03 -9.42 3.02
C ALA A 305 9.92 -8.51 3.57
N PHE A 306 10.14 -8.01 4.77
CA PHE A 306 9.19 -7.19 5.53
C PHE A 306 8.52 -6.14 4.63
N TRP A 307 7.20 -6.13 4.63
CA TRP A 307 6.33 -5.20 3.91
C TRP A 307 6.66 -4.98 2.42
N SER A 308 7.44 -5.86 1.80
CA SER A 308 7.77 -5.71 0.40
C SER A 308 6.56 -5.98 -0.50
N HIS A 309 6.50 -5.24 -1.62
CA HIS A 309 5.53 -5.49 -2.67
C HIS A 309 5.99 -6.66 -3.56
N VAL A 310 5.02 -7.35 -4.14
CA VAL A 310 5.27 -8.37 -5.17
C VAL A 310 5.43 -7.72 -6.55
N SER A 311 6.20 -8.37 -7.43
CA SER A 311 6.41 -7.83 -8.77
C SER A 311 5.13 -7.86 -9.59
N GLN A 312 4.85 -6.74 -10.26
CA GLN A 312 3.82 -6.65 -11.27
C GLN A 312 4.33 -7.26 -12.60
N ASN A 313 3.42 -7.72 -13.43
CA ASN A 313 3.68 -8.28 -14.78
C ASN A 313 4.65 -9.49 -14.83
N GLY A 314 4.67 -10.31 -13.80
CA GLY A 314 5.41 -11.57 -13.81
C GLY A 314 4.65 -12.63 -14.61
N THR A 315 4.97 -12.83 -15.90
CA THR A 315 4.22 -13.76 -16.78
C THR A 315 4.26 -15.21 -16.32
N ASN A 316 5.43 -15.68 -15.85
CA ASN A 316 5.67 -17.07 -15.46
C ASN A 316 5.99 -17.27 -13.99
N GLY A 317 5.68 -16.28 -13.16
CA GLY A 317 5.97 -16.31 -11.73
C GLY A 317 6.00 -14.90 -11.15
N VAL A 318 6.32 -14.81 -9.88
CA VAL A 318 6.37 -13.58 -9.11
C VAL A 318 7.71 -13.45 -8.40
N TYR A 319 8.18 -12.21 -8.24
CA TYR A 319 9.40 -11.87 -7.51
C TYR A 319 9.07 -10.89 -6.38
N TRP A 320 9.82 -10.97 -5.29
CA TRP A 320 9.83 -9.98 -4.21
C TRP A 320 11.21 -9.93 -3.58
N ALA A 321 11.51 -8.90 -2.81
CA ALA A 321 12.82 -8.76 -2.23
C ALA A 321 12.79 -8.09 -0.85
N GLY A 322 13.79 -8.40 -0.04
CA GLY A 322 14.06 -7.73 1.22
C GLY A 322 15.53 -7.38 1.34
N HIS A 323 15.84 -6.36 2.13
CA HIS A 323 17.21 -5.97 2.38
C HIS A 323 17.88 -6.93 3.38
N VAL A 324 19.07 -7.45 3.03
CA VAL A 324 19.98 -8.09 3.98
C VAL A 324 20.76 -7.01 4.72
N ASP A 325 21.25 -6.04 3.96
CA ASP A 325 21.89 -4.81 4.40
C ASP A 325 21.70 -3.71 3.32
N ASN A 326 22.34 -2.55 3.47
CA ASN A 326 22.23 -1.46 2.48
C ASN A 326 23.04 -1.70 1.19
N SER A 327 23.61 -2.88 1.01
CA SER A 327 24.40 -3.28 -0.18
C SER A 327 24.01 -4.65 -0.73
N THR A 328 22.99 -5.29 -0.17
CA THR A 328 22.57 -6.64 -0.56
C THR A 328 21.05 -6.78 -0.48
N LEU A 329 20.43 -7.14 -1.59
CA LEU A 329 19.05 -7.59 -1.63
C LEU A 329 18.98 -9.11 -1.58
N ARG A 330 18.09 -9.65 -0.77
CA ARG A 330 17.63 -11.03 -0.91
C ARG A 330 16.42 -11.03 -1.82
N VAL A 331 16.60 -11.54 -3.01
CA VAL A 331 15.57 -11.65 -4.03
C VAL A 331 14.97 -13.04 -3.98
N TYR A 332 13.65 -13.08 -3.88
CA TYR A 332 12.85 -14.29 -3.86
C TYR A 332 12.09 -14.43 -5.18
N SER A 333 11.80 -15.68 -5.55
CA SER A 333 10.97 -16.02 -6.71
C SER A 333 10.06 -17.20 -6.43
N MET A 334 8.86 -17.18 -6.99
CA MET A 334 7.91 -18.29 -7.00
C MET A 334 7.41 -18.45 -8.45
N MET A 335 7.93 -19.48 -9.13
CA MET A 335 7.61 -19.71 -10.54
C MET A 335 6.34 -20.54 -10.68
N ASP A 336 5.58 -20.29 -11.77
CA ASP A 336 4.31 -20.98 -12.05
C ASP A 336 4.44 -22.51 -12.21
N ALA A 337 5.58 -22.96 -12.73
CA ALA A 337 5.85 -24.37 -12.97
C ALA A 337 6.32 -25.13 -11.73
N ASP A 338 6.73 -24.41 -10.68
CA ASP A 338 7.40 -25.00 -9.53
C ASP A 338 6.46 -25.16 -8.33
N GLY A 339 6.64 -26.23 -7.56
CA GLY A 339 6.08 -26.39 -6.22
C GLY A 339 6.91 -25.71 -5.13
N PHE A 340 7.80 -24.78 -5.47
CA PHE A 340 8.80 -24.19 -4.58
C PHE A 340 8.84 -22.68 -4.71
N TYR A 341 9.38 -22.01 -3.68
CA TYR A 341 9.96 -20.68 -3.83
C TYR A 341 11.48 -20.78 -3.62
N SER A 342 12.19 -19.87 -4.26
CA SER A 342 13.65 -19.81 -4.19
C SER A 342 14.11 -18.42 -3.82
N TRP A 343 15.33 -18.27 -3.31
CA TRP A 343 15.94 -16.97 -3.09
C TRP A 343 17.42 -16.95 -3.41
N ARG A 344 17.91 -15.74 -3.71
CA ARG A 344 19.34 -15.45 -3.84
C ARG A 344 19.67 -14.09 -3.23
N SER A 345 20.86 -14.01 -2.62
CA SER A 345 21.41 -12.73 -2.18
C SER A 345 22.15 -12.10 -3.35
N VAL A 346 21.69 -10.92 -3.77
CA VAL A 346 22.23 -10.17 -4.90
C VAL A 346 22.91 -8.91 -4.39
N PRO A 347 24.23 -8.77 -4.59
CA PRO A 347 24.94 -7.53 -4.28
C PRO A 347 24.37 -6.36 -5.09
N ILE A 348 24.15 -5.23 -4.42
CA ILE A 348 23.71 -3.96 -4.99
C ILE A 348 24.66 -2.85 -4.58
N ASN A 349 24.58 -1.68 -5.24
CA ASN A 349 25.33 -0.51 -4.78
C ASN A 349 24.78 -0.05 -3.42
N SER A 350 25.67 0.34 -2.53
CA SER A 350 25.26 0.86 -1.22
C SER A 350 24.44 2.13 -1.37
N TRP A 351 23.43 2.25 -0.55
CA TRP A 351 22.50 3.39 -0.55
C TRP A 351 22.37 3.99 0.85
N PRO A 352 22.07 5.32 0.96
CA PRO A 352 21.96 5.97 2.25
C PRO A 352 20.71 5.52 2.99
N ASN A 353 20.89 5.05 4.23
CA ASN A 353 19.83 4.57 5.10
C ASN A 353 19.89 5.26 6.47
N ASN A 354 19.57 6.54 6.49
CA ASN A 354 19.51 7.39 7.67
C ASN A 354 18.04 7.82 7.92
N THR A 355 17.83 8.74 8.82
CA THR A 355 16.52 9.37 9.02
C THR A 355 16.09 10.10 7.75
N MET A 356 14.90 9.80 7.24
CA MET A 356 14.28 10.54 6.16
C MET A 356 13.60 11.79 6.71
N SER A 357 13.83 12.93 6.07
CA SER A 357 13.19 14.19 6.40
C SER A 357 13.12 15.07 5.16
N SER A 358 11.97 15.66 4.90
CA SER A 358 11.79 16.63 3.83
C SER A 358 10.69 17.62 4.21
N ILE A 359 11.10 18.89 4.37
CA ILE A 359 10.19 19.96 4.79
C ILE A 359 9.43 20.48 3.58
N ALA A 360 8.12 20.33 3.62
CA ALA A 360 7.20 20.81 2.59
C ALA A 360 6.99 22.32 2.65
N ALA A 361 6.33 22.88 1.64
CA ALA A 361 6.06 24.32 1.50
C ALA A 361 5.35 24.93 2.72
N ASN A 362 4.49 24.16 3.40
CA ASN A 362 3.80 24.60 4.61
C ASN A 362 4.59 24.39 5.91
N GLY A 363 5.88 24.01 5.84
CA GLY A 363 6.76 23.79 7.00
C GLY A 363 6.65 22.40 7.65
N THR A 364 5.80 21.50 7.16
CA THR A 364 5.62 20.15 7.70
C THR A 364 6.67 19.20 7.14
N ASP A 365 7.27 18.36 7.98
CA ASP A 365 8.08 17.22 7.53
C ASP A 365 7.16 16.09 7.07
N TRP A 366 6.92 15.99 5.77
CA TRP A 366 6.02 15.02 5.19
C TRP A 366 6.56 13.58 5.15
N LEU A 367 7.87 13.42 5.37
CA LEU A 367 8.53 12.11 5.44
C LEU A 367 8.83 11.66 6.88
N GLN A 368 8.35 12.37 7.89
CA GLN A 368 8.59 12.01 9.29
C GLN A 368 8.20 10.57 9.60
N ASP A 369 7.06 10.12 9.08
CA ASP A 369 6.59 8.75 9.24
C ASP A 369 7.29 7.73 8.31
N ALA A 370 8.04 8.19 7.32
CA ALA A 370 8.74 7.35 6.36
C ALA A 370 10.16 6.94 6.81
N SER A 371 10.66 7.48 7.91
CA SER A 371 12.07 7.32 8.33
C SER A 371 12.50 5.87 8.56
N TRP A 372 11.57 4.94 8.73
CA TRP A 372 11.80 3.51 8.88
C TRP A 372 11.26 2.69 7.69
N LYS A 373 10.59 3.32 6.72
CA LYS A 373 9.91 2.66 5.60
C LYS A 373 10.82 2.52 4.38
N THR A 374 11.96 1.84 4.55
CA THR A 374 12.95 1.60 3.49
C THR A 374 12.84 0.23 2.81
N TYR A 375 11.78 -0.51 3.08
CA TYR A 375 11.52 -1.80 2.42
C TYR A 375 11.18 -1.62 0.93
N VAL A 376 11.27 -2.71 0.16
CA VAL A 376 10.98 -2.69 -1.28
C VAL A 376 9.49 -2.43 -1.52
N ARG A 377 9.15 -1.24 -1.99
CA ARG A 377 7.77 -0.75 -2.14
C ARG A 377 7.20 -0.92 -3.54
N ALA A 378 8.04 -1.09 -4.54
CA ALA A 378 7.59 -1.35 -5.88
C ALA A 378 8.45 -2.43 -6.51
N ALA A 379 7.81 -3.30 -7.28
CA ALA A 379 8.49 -4.28 -8.10
C ALA A 379 7.70 -4.50 -9.39
N ALA A 380 8.42 -4.65 -10.51
CA ALA A 380 7.81 -4.99 -11.80
C ALA A 380 8.81 -5.78 -12.66
N VAL A 381 8.29 -6.61 -13.56
CA VAL A 381 9.09 -7.40 -14.50
C VAL A 381 8.99 -6.81 -15.90
N ARG A 382 10.14 -6.66 -16.56
CA ARG A 382 10.25 -6.30 -17.98
C ARG A 382 11.24 -7.24 -18.65
N GLY A 383 10.75 -8.14 -19.49
CA GLY A 383 11.59 -9.18 -20.08
C GLY A 383 12.28 -10.02 -19.01
N ASN A 384 13.61 -10.11 -19.09
CA ASN A 384 14.44 -10.83 -18.10
C ASN A 384 14.96 -9.94 -16.96
N THR A 385 14.35 -8.79 -16.73
CA THR A 385 14.76 -7.85 -15.69
C THR A 385 13.62 -7.65 -14.71
N VAL A 386 13.91 -7.78 -13.42
CA VAL A 386 13.03 -7.33 -12.35
C VAL A 386 13.57 -6.02 -11.78
N TYR A 387 12.68 -5.06 -11.63
CA TYR A 387 12.93 -3.75 -11.02
C TYR A 387 12.43 -3.80 -9.59
N PHE A 388 13.28 -3.47 -8.64
CA PHE A 388 12.92 -3.30 -7.23
C PHE A 388 13.21 -1.87 -6.80
N ALA A 389 12.22 -1.21 -6.18
CA ALA A 389 12.37 0.16 -5.74
C ALA A 389 12.02 0.34 -4.27
N TRP A 390 12.76 1.25 -3.59
CA TRP A 390 12.58 1.57 -2.18
C TRP A 390 12.94 3.02 -1.88
N ASN A 391 12.46 3.52 -0.75
CA ASN A 391 12.82 4.84 -0.26
C ASN A 391 14.23 4.82 0.32
N ALA A 392 15.02 5.84 0.00
CA ALA A 392 16.34 6.08 0.56
C ALA A 392 16.43 7.50 1.15
N SER A 393 17.18 7.66 2.24
CA SER A 393 17.39 8.95 2.87
C SER A 393 18.31 9.84 2.04
N LYS A 394 18.41 11.11 2.40
CA LYS A 394 19.50 11.98 1.92
C LYS A 394 20.84 11.43 2.38
N GLY A 395 21.88 11.62 1.57
CA GLY A 395 23.25 11.15 1.87
C GLY A 395 24.03 10.85 0.59
N GLY A 396 25.34 10.72 0.71
CA GLY A 396 26.20 10.67 -0.47
C GLY A 396 26.09 11.97 -1.25
N ASN A 397 25.78 11.87 -2.55
CA ASN A 397 25.54 13.04 -3.41
C ASN A 397 24.04 13.31 -3.64
N PHE A 398 23.16 12.76 -2.81
CA PHE A 398 21.73 13.03 -2.85
C PHE A 398 21.36 14.03 -1.75
N PRO A 399 21.08 15.30 -2.09
CA PRO A 399 20.75 16.33 -1.11
C PRO A 399 19.37 16.14 -0.47
N GLN A 400 18.50 15.33 -1.09
CA GLN A 400 17.14 15.05 -0.63
C GLN A 400 16.90 13.54 -0.55
N PRO A 401 15.93 13.08 0.26
CA PRO A 401 15.41 11.72 0.17
C PRO A 401 14.94 11.40 -1.25
N HIS A 402 15.14 10.16 -1.67
CA HIS A 402 14.95 9.74 -3.05
C HIS A 402 14.53 8.28 -3.13
N VAL A 403 14.13 7.84 -4.32
CA VAL A 403 13.83 6.44 -4.60
C VAL A 403 15.05 5.79 -5.24
N GLN A 404 15.49 4.66 -4.69
CA GLN A 404 16.47 3.78 -5.30
C GLN A 404 15.76 2.70 -6.13
N ILE A 405 16.35 2.33 -7.27
CA ILE A 405 15.81 1.30 -8.16
C ILE A 405 16.93 0.37 -8.59
N ALA A 406 16.89 -0.89 -8.13
CA ALA A 406 17.79 -1.93 -8.61
C ALA A 406 17.14 -2.69 -9.77
N GLN A 407 17.85 -2.83 -10.88
CA GLN A 407 17.50 -3.64 -12.03
C GLN A 407 18.31 -4.92 -11.97
N ILE A 408 17.64 -6.04 -11.76
CA ILE A 408 18.28 -7.34 -11.56
C ILE A 408 17.88 -8.27 -12.70
N ASN A 409 18.87 -8.86 -13.36
CA ASN A 409 18.64 -9.88 -14.37
C ASN A 409 18.19 -11.19 -13.71
N THR A 410 17.00 -11.69 -14.09
CA THR A 410 16.41 -12.89 -13.50
C THR A 410 17.03 -14.20 -13.99
N GLY A 411 17.79 -14.18 -15.08
CA GLY A 411 18.55 -15.34 -15.59
C GLY A 411 19.90 -15.53 -14.92
N THR A 412 20.63 -14.42 -14.69
CA THR A 412 21.96 -14.44 -14.10
C THR A 412 21.97 -14.08 -12.62
N TRP A 413 20.90 -13.50 -12.10
CA TRP A 413 20.78 -12.98 -10.74
C TRP A 413 21.84 -11.93 -10.39
N THR A 414 22.13 -11.05 -11.33
CA THR A 414 23.10 -9.97 -11.17
C THR A 414 22.44 -8.61 -11.29
N LEU A 415 22.98 -7.64 -10.55
CA LEU A 415 22.62 -6.23 -10.72
C LEU A 415 23.07 -5.75 -12.12
N GLN A 416 22.14 -5.31 -12.93
CA GLN A 416 22.42 -4.70 -14.25
C GLN A 416 22.69 -3.20 -14.11
N SER A 417 21.87 -2.52 -13.31
CA SER A 417 22.03 -1.11 -13.01
C SER A 417 21.31 -0.74 -11.72
N GLN A 418 21.69 0.38 -11.12
CA GLN A 418 20.99 0.97 -10.00
C GLN A 418 20.82 2.46 -10.27
N MET A 419 19.57 2.85 -10.45
CA MET A 419 19.15 4.19 -10.85
C MET A 419 18.28 4.81 -9.75
N GLN A 420 17.97 6.10 -9.88
CA GLN A 420 17.24 6.82 -8.85
C GLN A 420 16.14 7.70 -9.46
N ILE A 421 15.06 7.89 -8.69
CA ILE A 421 14.15 9.01 -8.88
C ILE A 421 14.53 10.04 -7.82
N TRP A 422 15.20 11.10 -8.22
CA TRP A 422 15.81 12.07 -7.33
C TRP A 422 15.75 13.50 -7.88
N ASN A 423 15.85 14.49 -7.00
CA ASN A 423 15.99 15.90 -7.37
C ASN A 423 16.78 16.64 -6.29
N PRO A 424 17.56 17.69 -6.65
CA PRO A 424 18.31 18.45 -5.66
C PRO A 424 17.45 19.34 -4.75
N GLY A 425 16.24 19.74 -5.18
CA GLY A 425 15.40 20.71 -4.47
C GLY A 425 14.28 20.12 -3.62
N PHE A 426 13.89 18.87 -3.84
CA PHE A 426 12.78 18.22 -3.13
C PHE A 426 12.92 16.69 -3.14
N ALA A 427 12.18 16.03 -2.27
CA ALA A 427 12.24 14.58 -2.10
C ALA A 427 11.27 13.84 -3.01
N PHE A 428 11.63 12.57 -3.33
CA PHE A 428 10.76 11.56 -3.88
C PHE A 428 10.66 10.37 -2.94
N ALA A 429 9.46 9.78 -2.84
CA ALA A 429 9.23 8.59 -2.02
C ALA A 429 8.00 7.81 -2.52
N TYR A 430 7.78 6.63 -1.96
CA TYR A 430 6.58 5.82 -2.18
C TYR A 430 6.27 5.52 -3.65
N PRO A 431 7.20 4.89 -4.37
CA PRO A 431 6.98 4.47 -5.76
C PRO A 431 6.01 3.29 -5.82
N TYR A 432 5.27 3.20 -6.93
CA TYR A 432 4.61 1.98 -7.38
C TYR A 432 4.80 1.84 -8.89
N PHE A 433 5.08 0.63 -9.37
CA PHE A 433 5.43 0.34 -10.75
C PHE A 433 4.46 -0.66 -11.38
N GLU A 434 4.19 -0.48 -12.66
CA GLU A 434 3.49 -1.45 -13.50
C GLU A 434 3.98 -1.32 -14.95
N THR A 435 4.16 -2.43 -15.64
CA THR A 435 4.46 -2.41 -17.07
C THR A 435 3.20 -2.48 -17.91
N ASN A 436 3.14 -1.77 -19.03
CA ASN A 436 2.04 -1.96 -19.97
C ASN A 436 2.17 -3.31 -20.69
N SER A 437 1.04 -3.84 -21.20
CA SER A 437 1.02 -5.19 -21.73
C SER A 437 1.50 -5.32 -23.17
N GLU A 438 1.59 -4.23 -23.94
CA GLU A 438 2.01 -4.27 -25.33
C GLU A 438 3.51 -3.99 -25.52
N LYS A 439 4.00 -2.87 -24.98
CA LYS A 439 5.41 -2.49 -25.14
C LYS A 439 6.28 -2.93 -23.98
N GLY A 440 5.68 -3.27 -22.83
CA GLY A 440 6.41 -3.53 -21.61
C GLY A 440 7.09 -2.27 -21.04
N ASP A 441 6.63 -1.06 -21.41
CA ASP A 441 7.12 0.16 -20.82
C ASP A 441 6.74 0.21 -19.34
N LEU A 442 7.64 0.74 -18.51
CA LEU A 442 7.45 0.81 -17.06
C LEU A 442 6.79 2.14 -16.69
N GLY A 443 5.49 2.11 -16.44
CA GLY A 443 4.74 3.21 -15.87
C GLY A 443 4.87 3.22 -14.35
N MET A 444 4.70 4.40 -13.74
CA MET A 444 4.84 4.57 -12.31
C MET A 444 3.91 5.65 -11.76
N ILE A 445 3.64 5.54 -10.47
CA ILE A 445 3.18 6.64 -9.63
C ILE A 445 4.18 6.79 -8.48
N VAL A 446 4.48 8.02 -8.09
CA VAL A 446 5.43 8.32 -7.03
C VAL A 446 5.00 9.57 -6.26
N ALA A 447 5.26 9.60 -4.97
CA ALA A 447 5.09 10.80 -4.15
C ALA A 447 6.33 11.71 -4.29
N PHE A 448 6.09 13.02 -4.24
CA PHE A 448 7.13 14.05 -4.17
C PHE A 448 6.70 15.19 -3.25
N GLY A 449 7.65 15.90 -2.71
CA GLY A 449 7.39 17.05 -1.81
C GLY A 449 8.68 17.63 -1.25
N GLY A 450 8.56 18.74 -0.56
CA GLY A 450 9.70 19.49 -0.02
C GLY A 450 10.00 20.76 -0.84
N GLY A 451 10.77 21.66 -0.28
CA GLY A 451 11.03 22.96 -0.89
C GLY A 451 9.73 23.75 -1.12
N SER A 452 9.40 24.03 -2.38
CA SER A 452 8.17 24.75 -2.76
C SER A 452 6.94 23.86 -2.93
N PHE A 453 7.07 22.55 -2.76
CA PHE A 453 5.97 21.59 -2.95
C PHE A 453 5.43 21.07 -1.63
N ASN A 454 4.10 21.07 -1.48
CA ASN A 454 3.43 20.19 -0.55
C ASN A 454 3.44 18.76 -1.07
N ALA A 455 3.42 17.78 -0.16
CA ALA A 455 3.44 16.38 -0.52
C ALA A 455 2.30 16.03 -1.47
N SER A 456 2.64 15.55 -2.65
CA SER A 456 1.73 15.27 -3.76
C SER A 456 2.19 14.03 -4.49
N SER A 457 1.35 13.45 -5.33
CA SER A 457 1.72 12.32 -6.18
C SER A 457 1.54 12.64 -7.65
N GLY A 458 2.33 11.98 -8.47
CA GLY A 458 2.29 12.10 -9.91
C GLY A 458 2.70 10.82 -10.61
N VAL A 459 2.39 10.74 -11.88
CA VAL A 459 2.69 9.61 -12.75
C VAL A 459 3.80 9.95 -13.74
N GLY A 460 4.52 8.93 -14.19
CA GLY A 460 5.56 9.06 -15.19
C GLY A 460 5.87 7.72 -15.84
N VAL A 461 6.75 7.75 -16.83
CA VAL A 461 7.28 6.56 -17.50
C VAL A 461 8.79 6.52 -17.32
N TRP A 462 9.30 5.33 -17.06
CA TRP A 462 10.72 5.11 -16.81
C TRP A 462 11.56 5.52 -18.02
N GLY A 463 12.49 6.43 -17.81
CA GLY A 463 13.37 6.97 -18.85
C GLY A 463 13.05 8.40 -19.29
N ASP A 464 11.87 8.95 -18.98
CA ASP A 464 11.47 10.30 -19.36
C ASP A 464 12.04 11.38 -18.43
N PHE A 465 12.31 11.03 -17.18
CA PHE A 465 12.81 11.93 -16.14
C PHE A 465 11.84 13.08 -15.81
N VAL A 466 10.56 12.86 -16.03
CA VAL A 466 9.47 13.76 -15.71
C VAL A 466 8.39 13.00 -14.94
N ILE A 467 7.86 13.64 -13.90
CA ILE A 467 6.69 13.19 -13.14
C ILE A 467 5.58 14.22 -13.34
N TYR A 468 4.45 13.78 -13.86
CA TYR A 468 3.29 14.63 -14.10
C TYR A 468 2.28 14.51 -12.96
N TYR A 469 2.00 15.62 -12.29
CA TYR A 469 0.99 15.67 -11.24
C TYR A 469 -0.33 16.27 -11.75
N PRO A 470 -1.47 15.58 -11.55
CA PRO A 470 -2.77 16.12 -11.94
C PRO A 470 -3.28 17.17 -10.95
N ARG A 471 -2.85 17.06 -9.69
CA ARG A 471 -3.22 17.94 -8.58
C ARG A 471 -2.05 18.13 -7.64
N LEU A 472 -1.97 19.29 -7.01
CA LEU A 472 -1.09 19.55 -5.87
C LEU A 472 -1.92 19.57 -4.58
N SER A 473 -1.31 19.11 -3.50
CA SER A 473 -1.89 19.27 -2.17
C SER A 473 -1.84 20.72 -1.71
N ASP A 474 -2.90 21.18 -1.07
CA ASP A 474 -2.97 22.52 -0.49
C ASP A 474 -2.04 22.63 0.73
N VAL A 475 -1.90 21.53 1.47
CA VAL A 475 -1.04 21.39 2.65
C VAL A 475 -0.37 20.02 2.65
N SER A 476 0.72 19.89 3.43
CA SER A 476 1.28 18.59 3.79
C SER A 476 0.90 18.23 5.22
N GLN A 477 0.70 16.95 5.45
CA GLN A 477 0.65 16.35 6.77
C GLN A 477 1.98 15.61 7.03
N ASN A 478 2.24 15.22 8.27
CA ASN A 478 3.44 14.45 8.64
C ASN A 478 3.43 13.00 8.13
N ILE A 479 2.37 12.61 7.44
CA ILE A 479 2.16 11.29 6.85
C ILE A 479 1.60 11.46 5.43
N TYR A 480 2.26 10.84 4.44
CA TYR A 480 1.84 10.84 3.04
C TYR A 480 2.39 9.60 2.33
N GLY A 481 1.71 9.12 1.31
CA GLY A 481 2.20 8.08 0.42
C GLY A 481 1.58 6.71 0.72
N HIS A 482 2.09 5.94 1.61
CA HIS A 482 1.79 4.56 1.99
C HIS A 482 1.44 3.61 0.83
N TYR A 483 0.25 3.67 0.26
CA TYR A 483 -0.14 2.98 -0.96
C TYR A 483 -0.53 4.01 -2.03
N HIS A 484 0.25 4.08 -3.08
CA HIS A 484 -0.19 4.57 -4.37
C HIS A 484 -0.27 3.37 -5.30
N THR A 485 -1.17 3.37 -6.24
CA THR A 485 -1.32 2.24 -7.16
C THR A 485 -1.30 2.70 -8.59
N ALA A 486 -0.49 2.03 -9.40
CA ALA A 486 -0.56 2.05 -10.86
C ALA A 486 -0.86 0.63 -11.33
N ARG A 487 -1.74 0.49 -12.31
CA ARG A 487 -2.09 -0.79 -12.94
C ARG A 487 -2.09 -0.63 -14.45
N ARG A 488 -1.81 -1.71 -15.17
CA ARG A 488 -2.08 -1.73 -16.63
C ARG A 488 -3.59 -1.65 -16.85
N SER A 489 -3.99 -0.95 -17.90
CA SER A 489 -5.38 -0.94 -18.34
C SER A 489 -5.77 -2.35 -18.80
N GLY A 490 -6.95 -2.82 -18.39
CA GLY A 490 -7.50 -4.08 -18.84
C GLY A 490 -8.10 -4.03 -20.25
N SER A 491 -8.35 -2.85 -20.76
CA SER A 491 -8.99 -2.62 -22.06
C SER A 491 -8.02 -2.14 -23.13
N ASN A 492 -6.86 -1.58 -22.77
CA ASN A 492 -5.90 -1.05 -23.72
C ASN A 492 -4.46 -1.32 -23.23
N GLY A 493 -3.79 -2.23 -23.93
CA GLY A 493 -2.45 -2.70 -23.57
C GLY A 493 -1.34 -1.65 -23.56
N MET A 494 -1.59 -0.45 -24.14
CA MET A 494 -0.67 0.69 -24.16
C MET A 494 -0.84 1.62 -22.96
N GLN A 495 -1.91 1.44 -22.17
CA GLN A 495 -2.30 2.39 -21.13
C GLN A 495 -2.07 1.84 -19.73
N TRP A 496 -1.94 2.79 -18.80
CA TRP A 496 -2.00 2.55 -17.36
C TRP A 496 -3.14 3.34 -16.74
N VAL A 497 -3.59 2.85 -15.62
CA VAL A 497 -4.46 3.56 -14.68
C VAL A 497 -3.75 3.72 -13.36
N ALA A 498 -3.98 4.85 -12.70
CA ALA A 498 -3.38 5.11 -11.40
C ALA A 498 -4.39 5.79 -10.46
N ALA A 499 -4.21 5.59 -9.18
CA ALA A 499 -4.95 6.26 -8.13
C ALA A 499 -3.99 6.95 -7.17
N GLY A 500 -4.19 8.24 -6.97
CA GLY A 500 -3.45 9.08 -6.05
C GLY A 500 -4.40 9.95 -5.23
N TYR A 501 -3.84 10.86 -4.43
CA TYR A 501 -4.64 11.79 -3.62
C TYR A 501 -3.90 13.09 -3.31
N THR A 502 -4.64 14.07 -2.80
CA THR A 502 -4.10 15.33 -2.26
C THR A 502 -4.66 15.60 -0.88
N HIS A 503 -3.87 16.28 -0.04
CA HIS A 503 -4.34 16.87 1.20
C HIS A 503 -4.90 18.28 0.93
N LYS A 504 -6.11 18.54 1.43
CA LYS A 504 -6.79 19.82 1.31
C LYS A 504 -6.55 20.69 2.55
N ALA A 505 -6.71 22.01 2.40
CA ALA A 505 -6.50 22.97 3.48
C ALA A 505 -7.40 22.74 4.71
N ASP A 506 -8.58 22.15 4.51
CA ASP A 506 -9.54 21.78 5.56
C ASP A 506 -9.21 20.44 6.25
N SER A 507 -8.03 19.88 6.01
CA SER A 507 -7.58 18.57 6.48
C SER A 507 -8.34 17.37 5.86
N SER A 508 -9.16 17.59 4.86
CA SER A 508 -9.73 16.51 4.07
C SER A 508 -8.73 15.97 3.05
N VAL A 509 -9.09 14.85 2.44
CA VAL A 509 -8.31 14.21 1.38
C VAL A 509 -9.16 14.11 0.13
N LEU A 510 -8.58 14.45 -1.01
CA LEU A 510 -9.23 14.30 -2.30
C LEU A 510 -8.50 13.23 -3.13
N PRO A 511 -9.02 12.01 -3.21
CA PRO A 511 -8.51 10.99 -4.11
C PRO A 511 -8.82 11.35 -5.57
N TYR A 512 -8.00 10.84 -6.49
CA TYR A 512 -8.20 11.03 -7.92
C TYR A 512 -7.79 9.79 -8.72
N TYR A 513 -8.42 9.64 -9.87
CA TYR A 513 -8.16 8.64 -10.89
C TYR A 513 -7.42 9.26 -12.06
N ILE A 514 -6.47 8.51 -12.62
CA ILE A 514 -5.73 8.89 -13.83
C ILE A 514 -5.74 7.70 -14.80
N ARG A 515 -5.93 7.98 -16.11
CA ARG A 515 -5.61 7.06 -17.20
C ARG A 515 -4.65 7.76 -18.16
N PHE A 516 -3.51 7.11 -18.44
CA PHE A 516 -2.44 7.68 -19.24
C PHE A 516 -1.73 6.63 -20.10
N SER A 517 -0.98 7.07 -21.11
CA SER A 517 -0.12 6.25 -21.97
C SER A 517 1.18 6.97 -22.28
N HIS A 518 2.08 6.24 -22.92
CA HIS A 518 3.37 6.75 -23.41
C HIS A 518 3.42 6.75 -24.94
#